data_653ba96e3c848e66eb172774ac867f28
#
_entry.id   653ba96e3c848e66eb172774ac867f28
#
_cell.length_a   1.000
_cell.length_b   1.000
_cell.length_c   1.000
_cell.angle_alpha   90.00
_cell.angle_beta   90.00
_cell.angle_gamma   90.00
#
_symmetry.space_group_name_H-M   'P 1'
#
loop_
_entity.id
_entity.type
_entity.pdbx_description
1 polymer ?
#
loop_
_entity_poly.entity_id
_entity_poly.type
_entity_poly.pdbx_seq_one_letter_code
_entity_poly.pdbx_strand_id
1 'polypeptide(L)'
;LEKKPINWDSKDMELNSGSIDCIWNGFTMNGREDDYTFSDPYVDNSIVVVVAKDSDINKLSDLAGKVVDVQADSSGLAALQGDDATDENKELTASFAELQQVADYNTAFMNLESGAVDAVVLDIGVAKYQMSSRGDAFRMLDEQVSSEQYAIGFKKGNTELKDQVQKTLDEMVKDGTFTTI
;
A
#
# COMPACT_ATOMS: atom_id res chain seq x y z
N LEU A 1 -2.18 7.44 23.05
CA LEU A 1 -1.55 7.72 21.73
C LEU A 1 -1.88 9.13 21.28
N GLU A 2 -0.85 9.88 20.89
CA GLU A 2 -0.99 11.17 20.23
C GLU A 2 -0.71 10.98 18.73
N LYS A 3 -1.62 11.45 17.87
CA LYS A 3 -1.43 11.39 16.42
C LYS A 3 -0.72 12.64 15.96
N LYS A 4 0.45 12.48 15.35
CA LYS A 4 1.25 13.58 14.79
C LYS A 4 1.26 13.45 13.27
N PRO A 5 0.71 14.42 12.52
CA PRO A 5 0.90 14.48 11.07
C PRO A 5 2.38 14.77 10.76
N ILE A 6 2.93 14.03 9.81
CA ILE A 6 4.29 14.23 9.32
C ILE A 6 4.27 14.31 7.79
N ASN A 7 5.31 14.93 7.22
CA ASN A 7 5.61 14.76 5.81
C ASN A 7 6.25 13.37 5.62
N TRP A 8 5.74 12.59 4.68
CA TRP A 8 6.20 11.21 4.47
C TRP A 8 7.69 11.12 4.13
N ASP A 9 8.20 12.06 3.33
CA ASP A 9 9.62 12.12 2.96
C ASP A 9 10.54 12.37 4.16
N SER A 10 10.02 12.95 5.27
CA SER A 10 10.78 13.21 6.48
C SER A 10 10.61 12.14 7.57
N LYS A 11 9.87 11.05 7.31
CA LYS A 11 9.54 10.02 8.31
C LYS A 11 10.75 9.50 9.08
N ASP A 12 11.85 9.22 8.37
CA ASP A 12 13.07 8.67 8.97
C ASP A 12 13.77 9.69 9.88
N MET A 13 13.81 10.94 9.45
CA MET A 13 14.37 12.02 10.25
C MET A 13 13.54 12.27 11.53
N GLU A 14 12.20 12.28 11.40
CA GLU A 14 11.28 12.45 12.53
C GLU A 14 11.42 11.31 13.55
N LEU A 15 11.49 10.07 13.06
CA LEU A 15 11.65 8.88 13.88
C LEU A 15 13.05 8.84 14.55
N ASN A 16 14.11 9.14 13.79
CA ASN A 16 15.48 9.09 14.30
C ASN A 16 15.79 10.20 15.29
N SER A 17 15.18 11.39 15.14
CA SER A 17 15.31 12.52 16.08
C SER A 17 14.49 12.34 17.36
N GLY A 18 13.52 11.40 17.38
CA GLY A 18 12.58 11.23 18.49
C GLY A 18 11.44 12.24 18.46
N SER A 19 11.21 12.93 17.34
CA SER A 19 10.02 13.76 17.13
C SER A 19 8.74 12.94 17.08
N ILE A 20 8.84 11.68 16.63
CA ILE A 20 7.83 10.64 16.74
C ILE A 20 8.46 9.38 17.35
N ASP A 21 7.66 8.59 18.03
CA ASP A 21 8.09 7.34 18.68
C ASP A 21 7.95 6.13 17.77
N CYS A 22 6.98 6.16 16.87
CA CYS A 22 6.72 5.10 15.90
C CYS A 22 5.95 5.63 14.67
N ILE A 23 5.93 4.82 13.62
CA ILE A 23 5.13 5.01 12.41
C ILE A 23 4.02 3.96 12.44
N TRP A 24 2.77 4.40 12.52
CA TRP A 24 1.60 3.52 12.61
C TRP A 24 0.46 4.04 11.71
N ASN A 25 0.58 3.77 10.42
CA ASN A 25 -0.33 4.31 9.41
C ASN A 25 -0.55 3.36 8.21
N GLY A 26 -0.42 2.05 8.40
CA GLY A 26 -0.35 1.10 7.29
C GLY A 26 1.06 1.06 6.69
N PHE A 27 2.06 0.99 7.55
CA PHE A 27 3.45 0.98 7.14
C PHE A 27 3.89 -0.42 6.71
N THR A 28 4.17 -0.61 5.42
CA THR A 28 4.68 -1.86 4.85
C THR A 28 6.04 -2.19 5.44
N MET A 29 6.15 -3.39 6.02
CA MET A 29 7.41 -3.85 6.61
C MET A 29 8.34 -4.54 5.60
N ASN A 30 7.77 -5.17 4.58
CA ASN A 30 8.52 -5.94 3.59
C ASN A 30 9.57 -5.06 2.88
N GLY A 31 10.81 -5.56 2.84
CA GLY A 31 11.95 -4.85 2.26
C GLY A 31 12.52 -3.72 3.12
N ARG A 32 12.02 -3.52 4.36
CA ARG A 32 12.47 -2.47 5.29
C ARG A 32 12.92 -3.02 6.64
N GLU A 33 13.05 -4.32 6.78
CA GLU A 33 13.39 -5.00 8.03
C GLU A 33 14.78 -4.62 8.53
N ASP A 34 15.68 -4.24 7.63
CA ASP A 34 17.04 -3.79 7.98
C ASP A 34 17.09 -2.34 8.48
N ASP A 35 16.11 -1.50 8.14
CA ASP A 35 16.10 -0.07 8.46
C ASP A 35 15.33 0.25 9.73
N TYR A 36 14.36 -0.58 10.11
CA TYR A 36 13.46 -0.37 11.24
C TYR A 36 13.44 -1.56 12.20
N THR A 37 12.93 -1.32 13.40
CA THR A 37 12.45 -2.39 14.29
C THR A 37 10.94 -2.42 14.14
N PHE A 38 10.37 -3.55 13.74
CA PHE A 38 8.94 -3.71 13.51
C PHE A 38 8.25 -4.50 14.64
N SER A 39 6.96 -4.18 14.88
CA SER A 39 6.04 -5.08 15.57
C SER A 39 5.82 -6.35 14.73
N ASP A 40 5.12 -7.34 15.29
CA ASP A 40 4.51 -8.37 14.47
C ASP A 40 3.50 -7.72 13.50
N PRO A 41 3.32 -8.25 12.28
CA PRO A 41 2.37 -7.69 11.35
C PRO A 41 0.94 -7.81 11.89
N TYR A 42 0.16 -6.75 11.74
CA TYR A 42 -1.22 -6.68 12.22
C TYR A 42 -2.25 -6.68 11.09
N VAL A 43 -1.84 -6.46 9.86
CA VAL A 43 -2.67 -6.54 8.64
C VAL A 43 -1.86 -7.13 7.52
N ASP A 44 -2.42 -8.14 6.84
CA ASP A 44 -1.95 -8.55 5.52
C ASP A 44 -2.55 -7.58 4.49
N ASN A 45 -1.69 -6.92 3.71
CA ASN A 45 -2.06 -6.03 2.63
C ASN A 45 -1.71 -6.66 1.29
N SER A 46 -2.35 -6.18 0.23
CA SER A 46 -2.05 -6.59 -1.13
C SER A 46 -2.04 -5.37 -2.05
N ILE A 47 -1.15 -5.36 -3.01
CA ILE A 47 -1.22 -4.45 -4.14
C ILE A 47 -2.08 -5.09 -5.22
N VAL A 48 -3.15 -4.41 -5.56
CA VAL A 48 -4.20 -4.88 -6.45
C VAL A 48 -4.36 -3.96 -7.66
N VAL A 49 -5.11 -4.42 -8.63
CA VAL A 49 -5.47 -3.67 -9.82
C VAL A 49 -6.97 -3.41 -9.82
N VAL A 50 -7.36 -2.16 -10.02
CA VAL A 50 -8.75 -1.75 -10.23
C VAL A 50 -8.93 -1.30 -11.67
N VAL A 51 -10.03 -1.74 -12.27
CA VAL A 51 -10.41 -1.42 -13.65
C VAL A 51 -11.89 -0.98 -13.70
N ALA A 52 -12.31 -0.37 -14.79
CA ALA A 52 -13.73 -0.09 -15.01
C ALA A 52 -14.56 -1.39 -14.94
N LYS A 53 -15.82 -1.30 -14.50
CA LYS A 53 -16.71 -2.46 -14.31
C LYS A 53 -16.88 -3.30 -15.59
N ASP A 54 -16.96 -2.65 -16.72
CA ASP A 54 -17.17 -3.20 -18.05
C ASP A 54 -15.88 -3.44 -18.85
N SER A 55 -14.72 -3.25 -18.22
CA SER A 55 -13.40 -3.48 -18.83
C SER A 55 -13.24 -4.96 -19.25
N ASP A 56 -12.52 -5.21 -20.33
CA ASP A 56 -12.12 -6.53 -20.81
C ASP A 56 -10.88 -7.10 -20.10
N ILE A 57 -10.22 -6.33 -19.23
CA ILE A 57 -9.06 -6.73 -18.45
C ILE A 57 -9.50 -7.62 -17.28
N ASN A 58 -9.14 -8.90 -17.26
CA ASN A 58 -9.56 -9.85 -16.24
C ASN A 58 -8.40 -10.41 -15.40
N LYS A 59 -7.17 -10.26 -15.85
CA LYS A 59 -5.95 -10.76 -15.21
C LYS A 59 -4.79 -9.79 -15.47
N LEU A 60 -3.70 -9.93 -14.71
CA LEU A 60 -2.54 -9.04 -14.82
C LEU A 60 -1.94 -9.02 -16.25
N SER A 61 -1.89 -10.16 -16.92
CA SER A 61 -1.34 -10.22 -18.29
C SER A 61 -2.17 -9.46 -19.34
N ASP A 62 -3.44 -9.13 -19.05
CA ASP A 62 -4.29 -8.32 -19.96
C ASP A 62 -3.93 -6.83 -19.90
N LEU A 63 -3.05 -6.42 -18.96
CA LEU A 63 -2.51 -5.07 -18.88
C LEU A 63 -1.45 -4.75 -19.94
N ALA A 64 -1.02 -5.74 -20.72
CA ALA A 64 -0.08 -5.53 -21.81
C ALA A 64 -0.65 -4.54 -22.84
N GLY A 65 0.10 -3.49 -23.14
CA GLY A 65 -0.32 -2.41 -24.05
C GLY A 65 -1.37 -1.44 -23.49
N LYS A 66 -1.68 -1.51 -22.18
CA LYS A 66 -2.62 -0.63 -21.50
C LYS A 66 -1.91 0.54 -20.81
N VAL A 67 -2.65 1.60 -20.54
CA VAL A 67 -2.19 2.75 -19.74
C VAL A 67 -2.60 2.54 -18.30
N VAL A 68 -1.66 2.59 -17.38
CA VAL A 68 -1.84 2.25 -15.99
C VAL A 68 -1.44 3.42 -15.09
N ASP A 69 -2.32 3.84 -14.18
CA ASP A 69 -2.01 4.82 -13.13
C ASP A 69 -1.53 4.14 -11.86
N VAL A 70 -0.56 4.78 -11.20
CA VAL A 70 -0.09 4.46 -9.86
C VAL A 70 0.25 5.74 -9.12
N GLN A 71 0.06 5.78 -7.81
CA GLN A 71 0.48 6.95 -7.04
C GLN A 71 2.01 6.99 -6.94
N ALA A 72 2.59 8.19 -7.08
CA ALA A 72 4.01 8.43 -6.87
C ALA A 72 4.42 8.04 -5.44
N ASP A 73 5.63 7.48 -5.30
CA ASP A 73 6.23 7.05 -4.01
C ASP A 73 5.40 6.04 -3.20
N SER A 74 4.43 5.37 -3.82
CA SER A 74 3.59 4.36 -3.18
C SER A 74 4.22 2.97 -3.20
N SER A 75 3.72 2.07 -2.33
CA SER A 75 4.04 0.64 -2.37
C SER A 75 3.62 -0.02 -3.68
N GLY A 76 2.55 0.44 -4.32
CA GLY A 76 2.16 0.00 -5.65
C GLY A 76 3.23 0.30 -6.72
N LEU A 77 3.79 1.50 -6.71
CA LEU A 77 4.90 1.86 -7.58
C LEU A 77 6.15 1.04 -7.28
N ALA A 78 6.49 0.87 -5.99
CA ALA A 78 7.63 0.05 -5.57
C ALA A 78 7.47 -1.41 -6.00
N ALA A 79 6.27 -1.98 -5.89
CA ALA A 79 5.98 -3.36 -6.32
C ALA A 79 6.15 -3.55 -7.84
N LEU A 80 5.85 -2.52 -8.65
CA LEU A 80 5.94 -2.57 -10.10
C LEU A 80 7.36 -2.37 -10.64
N GLN A 81 8.11 -1.41 -10.08
CA GLN A 81 9.40 -1.00 -10.65
C GLN A 81 10.48 -0.62 -9.61
N GLY A 82 10.23 -0.85 -8.31
CA GLY A 82 11.25 -0.66 -7.27
C GLY A 82 12.45 -1.61 -7.42
N ASP A 83 13.51 -1.34 -6.70
CA ASP A 83 14.73 -2.17 -6.73
C ASP A 83 14.40 -3.62 -6.32
N ASP A 84 13.50 -3.80 -5.36
CA ASP A 84 13.04 -5.09 -4.83
C ASP A 84 11.83 -5.68 -5.58
N ALA A 85 11.36 -5.04 -6.65
CA ALA A 85 10.27 -5.59 -7.47
C ALA A 85 10.70 -6.92 -8.10
N THR A 86 9.80 -7.91 -8.11
CA THR A 86 10.05 -9.22 -8.71
C THR A 86 10.27 -9.09 -10.22
N ASP A 87 10.97 -10.06 -10.80
CA ASP A 87 11.21 -10.07 -12.26
C ASP A 87 9.87 -10.12 -13.02
N GLU A 88 8.87 -10.87 -12.51
CA GLU A 88 7.53 -10.93 -13.08
C GLU A 88 6.83 -9.55 -13.08
N ASN A 89 6.96 -8.79 -11.99
CA ASN A 89 6.39 -7.44 -11.91
C ASN A 89 7.13 -6.44 -12.82
N LYS A 90 8.45 -6.57 -12.95
CA LYS A 90 9.24 -5.76 -13.88
C LYS A 90 8.86 -6.06 -15.34
N GLU A 91 8.68 -7.35 -15.70
CA GLU A 91 8.21 -7.77 -17.02
C GLU A 91 6.77 -7.29 -17.27
N LEU A 92 5.88 -7.43 -16.28
CA LEU A 92 4.51 -6.92 -16.35
C LEU A 92 4.52 -5.41 -16.62
N THR A 93 5.28 -4.64 -15.86
CA THR A 93 5.41 -3.18 -16.00
C THR A 93 5.96 -2.79 -17.38
N ALA A 94 6.97 -3.51 -17.87
CA ALA A 94 7.54 -3.29 -19.20
C ALA A 94 6.56 -3.61 -20.35
N SER A 95 5.51 -4.38 -20.09
CA SER A 95 4.48 -4.70 -21.06
C SER A 95 3.41 -3.61 -21.21
N PHE A 96 3.30 -2.66 -20.25
CA PHE A 96 2.35 -1.56 -20.32
C PHE A 96 2.65 -0.64 -21.51
N ALA A 97 1.63 -0.01 -22.08
CA ALA A 97 1.84 1.09 -23.02
C ALA A 97 2.46 2.29 -22.30
N GLU A 98 1.99 2.56 -21.07
CA GLU A 98 2.49 3.63 -20.21
C GLU A 98 2.15 3.34 -18.75
N LEU A 99 3.10 3.61 -17.85
CA LEU A 99 2.87 3.68 -16.40
C LEU A 99 2.93 5.15 -15.99
N GLN A 100 1.77 5.73 -15.65
CA GLN A 100 1.67 7.13 -15.25
C GLN A 100 1.70 7.24 -13.72
N GLN A 101 2.52 8.15 -13.22
CA GLN A 101 2.57 8.46 -11.79
C GLN A 101 1.69 9.68 -11.50
N VAL A 102 0.74 9.51 -10.59
CA VAL A 102 -0.17 10.57 -10.15
C VAL A 102 0.09 10.95 -8.69
N ALA A 103 -0.30 12.16 -8.30
CA ALA A 103 -0.07 12.66 -6.95
C ALA A 103 -0.95 11.98 -5.90
N ASP A 104 -2.16 11.57 -6.28
CA ASP A 104 -3.15 10.99 -5.36
C ASP A 104 -4.13 10.05 -6.08
N TYR A 105 -4.76 9.18 -5.30
CA TYR A 105 -5.69 8.18 -5.82
C TYR A 105 -7.01 8.77 -6.32
N ASN A 106 -7.44 9.96 -5.87
CA ASN A 106 -8.65 10.59 -6.44
C ASN A 106 -8.40 10.94 -7.90
N THR A 107 -7.22 11.47 -8.22
CA THR A 107 -6.79 11.75 -9.60
C THR A 107 -6.75 10.46 -10.43
N ALA A 108 -6.15 9.38 -9.91
CA ALA A 108 -6.12 8.08 -10.60
C ALA A 108 -7.53 7.56 -10.94
N PHE A 109 -8.45 7.61 -9.97
CA PHE A 109 -9.82 7.15 -10.20
C PHE A 109 -10.62 8.05 -11.13
N MET A 110 -10.36 9.36 -11.15
CA MET A 110 -10.94 10.27 -12.15
C MET A 110 -10.44 9.96 -13.56
N ASN A 111 -9.15 9.65 -13.72
CA ASN A 111 -8.57 9.22 -14.98
C ASN A 111 -9.19 7.89 -15.45
N LEU A 112 -9.36 6.94 -14.56
CA LEU A 112 -10.00 5.64 -14.85
C LEU A 112 -11.47 5.82 -15.24
N GLU A 113 -12.21 6.66 -14.53
CA GLU A 113 -13.64 6.95 -14.78
C GLU A 113 -13.87 7.65 -16.13
N SER A 114 -12.94 8.53 -16.53
CA SER A 114 -12.98 9.21 -17.81
C SER A 114 -12.48 8.36 -18.99
N GLY A 115 -11.88 7.20 -18.72
CA GLY A 115 -11.23 6.35 -19.73
C GLY A 115 -9.88 6.90 -20.22
N ALA A 116 -9.26 7.83 -19.49
CA ALA A 116 -7.92 8.31 -19.80
C ALA A 116 -6.85 7.25 -19.50
N VAL A 117 -7.13 6.34 -18.55
CA VAL A 117 -6.32 5.17 -18.24
C VAL A 117 -7.19 3.92 -18.20
N ASP A 118 -6.58 2.75 -18.36
CA ASP A 118 -7.26 1.45 -18.42
C ASP A 118 -7.34 0.80 -17.02
N ALA A 119 -6.39 1.12 -16.13
CA ALA A 119 -6.27 0.50 -14.81
C ALA A 119 -5.56 1.42 -13.80
N VAL A 120 -5.80 1.12 -12.51
CA VAL A 120 -5.08 1.75 -11.38
C VAL A 120 -4.48 0.66 -10.51
N VAL A 121 -3.19 0.80 -10.14
CA VAL A 121 -2.48 -0.09 -9.20
C VAL A 121 -2.39 0.59 -7.84
N LEU A 122 -2.84 -0.09 -6.78
CA LEU A 122 -2.92 0.49 -5.44
C LEU A 122 -3.12 -0.55 -4.34
N ASP A 123 -3.03 -0.11 -3.09
CA ASP A 123 -3.33 -0.92 -1.90
C ASP A 123 -4.79 -1.35 -1.86
N ILE A 124 -5.04 -2.60 -1.47
CA ILE A 124 -6.39 -3.18 -1.40
C ILE A 124 -7.33 -2.39 -0.46
N GLY A 125 -6.82 -1.84 0.63
CA GLY A 125 -7.60 -1.02 1.56
C GLY A 125 -8.09 0.27 0.91
N VAL A 126 -7.20 0.95 0.16
CA VAL A 126 -7.54 2.15 -0.60
C VAL A 126 -8.48 1.82 -1.75
N ALA A 127 -8.25 0.71 -2.46
CA ALA A 127 -9.12 0.24 -3.53
C ALA A 127 -10.57 0.03 -3.03
N LYS A 128 -10.74 -0.69 -1.93
CA LYS A 128 -12.06 -0.93 -1.31
C LYS A 128 -12.75 0.38 -0.89
N TYR A 129 -12.01 1.32 -0.30
CA TYR A 129 -12.53 2.63 0.08
C TYR A 129 -13.00 3.44 -1.13
N GLN A 130 -12.17 3.57 -2.16
CA GLN A 130 -12.49 4.32 -3.37
C GLN A 130 -13.68 3.70 -4.12
N MET A 131 -13.71 2.38 -4.24
CA MET A 131 -14.83 1.68 -4.87
C MET A 131 -16.14 1.85 -4.08
N SER A 132 -16.10 1.76 -2.74
CA SER A 132 -17.29 1.94 -1.91
C SER A 132 -17.91 3.34 -2.03
N SER A 133 -17.09 4.36 -2.25
CA SER A 133 -17.54 5.75 -2.40
C SER A 133 -18.05 6.10 -3.80
N ARG A 134 -17.72 5.30 -4.82
CA ARG A 134 -18.02 5.55 -6.24
C ARG A 134 -19.07 4.59 -6.84
N GLY A 135 -19.70 3.77 -5.99
CA GLY A 135 -20.72 2.82 -6.41
C GLY A 135 -20.16 1.65 -7.22
N ASP A 136 -20.91 1.18 -8.20
CA ASP A 136 -20.61 -0.04 -8.97
C ASP A 136 -19.90 0.27 -10.32
N ALA A 137 -19.12 1.36 -10.37
CA ALA A 137 -18.41 1.80 -11.58
C ALA A 137 -17.12 1.00 -11.85
N PHE A 138 -16.56 0.35 -10.82
CA PHE A 138 -15.25 -0.30 -10.86
C PHE A 138 -15.31 -1.72 -10.32
N ARG A 139 -14.30 -2.50 -10.68
CA ARG A 139 -14.03 -3.82 -10.10
C ARG A 139 -12.54 -4.01 -9.88
N MET A 140 -12.19 -4.84 -8.93
CA MET A 140 -10.83 -5.25 -8.64
C MET A 140 -10.57 -6.59 -9.34
N LEU A 141 -9.36 -6.80 -9.85
CA LEU A 141 -8.94 -8.10 -10.36
C LEU A 141 -8.75 -9.10 -9.21
N ASP A 142 -8.93 -10.38 -9.49
CA ASP A 142 -8.67 -11.46 -8.52
C ASP A 142 -7.16 -11.67 -8.30
N GLU A 143 -6.35 -11.42 -9.33
CA GLU A 143 -4.89 -11.50 -9.23
C GLU A 143 -4.31 -10.26 -8.55
N GLN A 144 -3.27 -10.46 -7.76
CA GLN A 144 -2.58 -9.42 -7.00
C GLN A 144 -1.19 -9.18 -7.59
N VAL A 145 -0.76 -7.92 -7.64
CA VAL A 145 0.61 -7.54 -8.03
C VAL A 145 1.61 -7.99 -6.98
N SER A 146 1.29 -7.77 -5.70
CA SER A 146 2.08 -8.27 -4.58
C SER A 146 1.24 -8.43 -3.33
N SER A 147 1.76 -9.21 -2.37
CA SER A 147 1.24 -9.29 -1.01
C SER A 147 2.23 -8.63 -0.05
N GLU A 148 1.73 -7.80 0.84
CA GLU A 148 2.50 -7.02 1.81
C GLU A 148 1.95 -7.22 3.22
N GLN A 149 2.76 -6.87 4.20
CA GLN A 149 2.38 -6.88 5.61
C GLN A 149 2.56 -5.51 6.23
N TYR A 150 1.52 -5.00 6.89
CA TYR A 150 1.60 -3.79 7.68
C TYR A 150 2.02 -4.11 9.10
N ALA A 151 3.02 -3.37 9.57
CA ALA A 151 3.50 -3.42 10.93
C ALA A 151 3.75 -2.01 11.47
N ILE A 152 3.92 -1.89 12.78
CA ILE A 152 4.30 -0.61 13.40
C ILE A 152 5.83 -0.50 13.31
N GLY A 153 6.31 0.55 12.65
CA GLY A 153 7.74 0.82 12.51
C GLY A 153 8.27 1.67 13.66
N PHE A 154 9.33 1.19 14.32
CA PHE A 154 10.06 1.91 15.36
C PHE A 154 11.48 2.20 14.86
N LYS A 155 12.15 3.19 15.50
CA LYS A 155 13.56 3.42 15.28
C LYS A 155 14.35 2.12 15.42
N LYS A 156 15.27 1.86 14.51
CA LYS A 156 16.11 0.66 14.53
C LYS A 156 16.78 0.47 15.90
N GLY A 157 16.60 -0.72 16.46
CA GLY A 157 17.13 -1.10 17.79
C GLY A 157 16.23 -0.71 18.98
N ASN A 158 15.12 0.02 18.78
CA ASN A 158 14.18 0.36 19.86
C ASN A 158 13.24 -0.82 20.17
N THR A 159 13.81 -1.91 20.68
CA THR A 159 13.08 -3.14 21.01
C THR A 159 12.22 -2.98 22.26
N GLU A 160 12.63 -2.15 23.22
CA GLU A 160 11.88 -1.94 24.47
C GLU A 160 10.48 -1.39 24.21
N LEU A 161 10.39 -0.29 23.45
CA LEU A 161 9.10 0.30 23.10
C LEU A 161 8.28 -0.62 22.20
N LYS A 162 8.93 -1.28 21.21
CA LYS A 162 8.30 -2.27 20.35
C LYS A 162 7.65 -3.39 21.18
N ASP A 163 8.36 -3.97 22.16
CA ASP A 163 7.87 -5.06 22.97
C ASP A 163 6.69 -4.61 23.86
N GLN A 164 6.72 -3.39 24.40
CA GLN A 164 5.60 -2.83 25.16
C GLN A 164 4.34 -2.66 24.30
N VAL A 165 4.49 -2.12 23.09
CA VAL A 165 3.36 -1.95 22.16
C VAL A 165 2.85 -3.30 21.68
N GLN A 166 3.73 -4.24 21.31
CA GLN A 166 3.37 -5.58 20.88
C GLN A 166 2.54 -6.31 21.96
N LYS A 167 3.00 -6.28 23.20
CA LYS A 167 2.27 -6.88 24.32
C LYS A 167 0.85 -6.32 24.44
N THR A 168 0.69 -5.00 24.27
CA THR A 168 -0.64 -4.37 24.33
C THR A 168 -1.51 -4.80 23.15
N LEU A 169 -0.96 -4.89 21.94
CA LEU A 169 -1.68 -5.42 20.79
C LEU A 169 -2.15 -6.87 21.02
N ASP A 170 -1.28 -7.72 21.56
CA ASP A 170 -1.63 -9.11 21.87
C ASP A 170 -2.76 -9.21 22.91
N GLU A 171 -2.78 -8.31 23.89
CA GLU A 171 -3.86 -8.21 24.86
C GLU A 171 -5.18 -7.76 24.19
N MET A 172 -5.13 -6.77 23.29
CA MET A 172 -6.30 -6.29 22.54
C MET A 172 -6.86 -7.34 21.56
N VAL A 173 -5.99 -8.19 21.01
CA VAL A 173 -6.43 -9.33 20.18
C VAL A 173 -7.16 -10.36 21.06
N LYS A 174 -6.62 -10.68 22.25
CA LYS A 174 -7.19 -11.66 23.17
C LYS A 174 -8.55 -11.25 23.75
N ASP A 175 -8.74 -9.97 24.04
CA ASP A 175 -9.99 -9.45 24.61
C ASP A 175 -11.02 -9.01 23.54
N GLY A 176 -10.66 -9.09 22.25
CA GLY A 176 -11.52 -8.76 21.12
C GLY A 176 -11.58 -7.25 20.81
N THR A 177 -10.86 -6.40 21.51
CA THR A 177 -10.82 -4.95 21.26
C THR A 177 -10.28 -4.65 19.85
N PHE A 178 -9.28 -5.39 19.42
CA PHE A 178 -8.67 -5.19 18.08
C PHE A 178 -9.61 -5.51 16.92
N THR A 179 -10.57 -6.41 17.10
CA THR A 179 -11.55 -6.80 16.08
C THR A 179 -12.73 -5.81 15.95
N THR A 180 -12.83 -4.87 16.89
CA THR A 180 -13.94 -3.89 16.97
C THR A 180 -13.54 -2.51 16.42
N ILE A 181 -12.29 -2.35 16.01
CA ILE A 181 -11.74 -1.14 15.42
C ILE A 181 -11.73 -1.29 13.90
#